data_4b0cbb4a5407e97f38b9baa864484848
#
_entry.id   4b0cbb4a5407e97f38b9baa864484848
#
_cell.length_a   1.000
_cell.length_b   1.000
_cell.length_c   1.000
_cell.angle_alpha   90.00
_cell.angle_beta   90.00
_cell.angle_gamma   90.00
#
_symmetry.space_group_name_H-M   'P 1'
#
loop_
_entity.id
_entity.type
_entity.pdbx_description
1 polymer ?
#
loop_
_entity_poly.entity_id
_entity_poly.type
_entity_poly.pdbx_seq_one_letter_code
_entity_poly.pdbx_strand_id
1 'polypeptide(L)'
;GDIDGVVQQSRLNDINPSDIADIQILKGAAAAAIWGTRAANGVIMITTKKGKKGLNIEFSSSLSLDYVNREFQKQDKFGQGVNGNWAANNALSWGDRIADRSGSDSFNTSGAKFVSEDGSVQYPITHKGDQTTYNQSNRDQVFRTGVTWNNNLSISSASEKGSVYFSASDWNQSGVLAGNSDYRRTTGRLNFDYNVNDNLKLSMKNTLAKVFSNRVQMGSNLNGLYLGYLRTPADFDNSDYLGTYYNAAGVGTMNSHRGYRNYLGSAAPTYNNPGWTLNKQVNTSDVTRFIVTPELQYKWLENSTFIARVGYDQSTDRRITYFPYRSAASTSTGSFGDNFITESELSMHLINQSTHKISDKISMDATLGYLYTDRNFFQIGGSAINFIITDQDRYGFFNSTNDNMTPFNSISRVLNDRYYGMFDFDYDDKIFLQLATAAEASSTFADRFWSPSASLSYEFTKDMKIPTLSYGKLRASWGRVGVAPPAYITGTNYVSAGSAS
;
A
#
# COMPACT_ATOMS: atom_id res chain seq x y z
N GLY A 1 10.30 11.73 -6.09
CA GLY A 1 9.46 11.54 -4.89
C GLY A 1 8.01 11.29 -5.29
N ASP A 2 7.30 10.50 -4.50
CA ASP A 2 5.86 10.36 -4.70
C ASP A 2 5.18 11.72 -4.51
N ILE A 3 4.15 11.99 -5.32
CA ILE A 3 3.31 13.17 -5.11
C ILE A 3 2.58 12.98 -3.78
N ASP A 4 2.68 13.96 -2.89
CA ASP A 4 1.98 13.96 -1.63
C ASP A 4 0.46 13.81 -1.84
N GLY A 5 -0.17 13.04 -1.00
CA GLY A 5 -1.61 12.87 -1.00
C GLY A 5 -2.18 11.73 -1.84
N VAL A 6 -1.36 10.79 -2.35
CA VAL A 6 -1.85 9.54 -2.96
C VAL A 6 -1.86 8.38 -1.96
N VAL A 7 -2.74 7.40 -2.20
CA VAL A 7 -2.80 6.17 -1.39
C VAL A 7 -1.50 5.39 -1.53
N GLN A 8 -0.88 5.06 -0.40
CA GLN A 8 0.30 4.18 -0.35
C GLN A 8 -0.14 2.72 -0.22
N GLN A 9 0.60 1.83 -0.88
CA GLN A 9 0.32 0.39 -0.86
C GLN A 9 1.39 -0.38 -0.08
N SER A 10 0.93 -1.33 0.74
CA SER A 10 1.81 -2.26 1.44
C SER A 10 2.16 -3.46 0.55
N ARG A 11 3.41 -3.89 0.54
CA ARG A 11 3.84 -5.13 -0.13
C ARG A 11 3.26 -6.40 0.51
N LEU A 12 2.66 -6.32 1.69
CA LEU A 12 1.87 -7.44 2.26
C LEU A 12 0.64 -7.78 1.40
N ASN A 13 0.08 -6.79 0.69
CA ASN A 13 -1.06 -7.00 -0.19
C ASN A 13 -0.72 -7.85 -1.43
N ASP A 14 0.57 -8.04 -1.74
CA ASP A 14 1.01 -8.90 -2.84
C ASP A 14 0.83 -10.40 -2.51
N ILE A 15 0.67 -10.74 -1.23
CA ILE A 15 0.47 -12.13 -0.78
C ILE A 15 -1.01 -12.47 -0.84
N ASN A 16 -1.36 -13.60 -1.48
CA ASN A 16 -2.73 -14.09 -1.49
C ASN A 16 -3.11 -14.69 -0.12
N PRO A 17 -4.10 -14.14 0.60
CA PRO A 17 -4.54 -14.68 1.89
C PRO A 17 -5.01 -16.14 1.83
N SER A 18 -5.56 -16.57 0.68
CA SER A 18 -6.03 -17.96 0.49
C SER A 18 -4.89 -18.99 0.51
N ASP A 19 -3.64 -18.57 0.32
CA ASP A 19 -2.46 -19.43 0.39
C ASP A 19 -1.87 -19.54 1.81
N ILE A 20 -2.41 -18.80 2.76
CA ILE A 20 -1.89 -18.75 4.13
C ILE A 20 -2.50 -19.91 4.92
N ALA A 21 -1.64 -20.67 5.60
CA ALA A 21 -2.05 -21.72 6.52
C ALA A 21 -2.11 -21.19 7.97
N ASP A 22 -1.16 -20.33 8.36
CA ASP A 22 -1.06 -19.80 9.71
C ASP A 22 -0.37 -18.44 9.73
N ILE A 23 -0.77 -17.57 10.66
CA ILE A 23 -0.14 -16.27 10.93
C ILE A 23 0.16 -16.18 12.42
N GLN A 24 1.43 -16.04 12.75
CA GLN A 24 1.89 -15.83 14.12
C GLN A 24 2.43 -14.42 14.28
N ILE A 25 1.98 -13.72 15.32
CA ILE A 25 2.44 -12.37 15.64
C ILE A 25 3.27 -12.45 16.92
N LEU A 26 4.60 -12.28 16.78
CA LEU A 26 5.52 -12.23 17.90
C LEU A 26 5.61 -10.79 18.43
N LYS A 27 5.09 -10.57 19.62
CA LYS A 27 5.05 -9.26 20.29
C LYS A 27 6.08 -9.23 21.43
N GLY A 28 6.72 -8.08 21.59
CA GLY A 28 7.67 -7.82 22.67
C GLY A 28 9.09 -8.31 22.38
N ALA A 29 10.04 -7.76 23.15
CA ALA A 29 11.47 -7.94 22.94
C ALA A 29 11.93 -9.39 23.11
N ALA A 30 11.39 -10.11 24.08
CA ALA A 30 11.79 -11.49 24.36
C ALA A 30 11.49 -12.43 23.19
N ALA A 31 10.29 -12.31 22.60
CA ALA A 31 9.88 -13.14 21.46
C ALA A 31 10.60 -12.76 20.16
N ALA A 32 11.06 -11.50 20.08
CA ALA A 32 11.67 -10.94 18.87
C ALA A 32 13.22 -11.01 18.89
N ALA A 33 13.84 -11.32 20.02
CA ALA A 33 15.30 -11.20 20.21
C ALA A 33 16.12 -11.97 19.16
N ILE A 34 15.74 -13.19 18.81
CA ILE A 34 16.44 -13.99 17.79
C ILE A 34 16.31 -13.42 16.36
N TRP A 35 15.34 -12.52 16.13
CA TRP A 35 15.12 -11.87 14.84
C TRP A 35 15.96 -10.59 14.67
N GLY A 36 16.70 -10.19 15.72
CA GLY A 36 17.64 -9.07 15.70
C GLY A 36 16.98 -7.69 15.56
N THR A 37 17.73 -6.73 15.05
CA THR A 37 17.32 -5.32 14.96
C THR A 37 16.09 -5.07 14.09
N ARG A 38 15.78 -5.96 13.15
CA ARG A 38 14.57 -5.87 12.30
C ARG A 38 13.27 -6.15 13.07
N ALA A 39 13.36 -6.77 14.23
CA ALA A 39 12.20 -7.20 15.01
C ALA A 39 11.83 -6.25 16.17
N ALA A 40 12.41 -5.04 16.20
CA ALA A 40 12.15 -4.07 17.27
C ALA A 40 10.67 -3.73 17.47
N ASN A 41 9.89 -3.75 16.39
CA ASN A 41 8.43 -3.52 16.39
C ASN A 41 7.59 -4.82 16.36
N GLY A 42 8.21 -5.98 16.63
CA GLY A 42 7.60 -7.30 16.54
C GLY A 42 7.83 -7.99 15.19
N VAL A 43 7.34 -9.23 15.08
CA VAL A 43 7.48 -10.06 13.88
C VAL A 43 6.14 -10.66 13.50
N ILE A 44 5.81 -10.65 12.21
CA ILE A 44 4.69 -11.37 11.64
C ILE A 44 5.27 -12.55 10.85
N MET A 45 4.99 -13.77 11.33
CA MET A 45 5.38 -15.01 10.67
C MET A 45 4.21 -15.56 9.87
N ILE A 46 4.41 -15.73 8.56
CA ILE A 46 3.38 -16.27 7.65
C ILE A 46 3.83 -17.66 7.19
N THR A 47 3.01 -18.65 7.53
CA THR A 47 3.19 -20.02 7.03
C THR A 47 2.21 -20.28 5.90
N THR A 48 2.72 -20.75 4.77
CA THR A 48 1.90 -21.02 3.58
C THR A 48 1.43 -22.47 3.54
N LYS A 49 0.30 -22.72 2.86
CA LYS A 49 -0.28 -24.04 2.66
C LYS A 49 0.70 -25.01 1.99
N LYS A 50 0.59 -26.30 2.36
CA LYS A 50 1.33 -27.44 1.80
C LYS A 50 0.36 -28.45 1.20
N GLY A 51 0.86 -29.42 0.47
CA GLY A 51 0.10 -30.56 -0.03
C GLY A 51 -0.55 -31.35 1.11
N LYS A 52 -1.79 -31.81 0.90
CA LYS A 52 -2.55 -32.70 1.78
C LYS A 52 -2.62 -34.11 1.20
N LYS A 53 -2.81 -35.13 2.04
CA LYS A 53 -2.94 -36.54 1.62
C LYS A 53 -4.08 -36.70 0.59
N GLY A 54 -3.80 -37.43 -0.46
CA GLY A 54 -4.69 -37.60 -1.60
C GLY A 54 -4.69 -36.37 -2.54
N LEU A 55 -5.44 -36.44 -3.63
CA LEU A 55 -5.66 -35.31 -4.53
C LEU A 55 -6.78 -34.42 -3.98
N ASN A 56 -6.47 -33.17 -3.74
CA ASN A 56 -7.44 -32.17 -3.29
C ASN A 56 -7.47 -31.01 -4.29
N ILE A 57 -8.65 -30.71 -4.80
CA ILE A 57 -8.90 -29.56 -5.69
C ILE A 57 -9.92 -28.68 -4.99
N GLU A 58 -9.56 -27.43 -4.80
CA GLU A 58 -10.44 -26.43 -4.16
C GLU A 58 -10.55 -25.23 -5.10
N PHE A 59 -11.77 -24.87 -5.43
CA PHE A 59 -12.09 -23.64 -6.14
C PHE A 59 -13.01 -22.79 -5.28
N SER A 60 -12.67 -21.52 -5.13
CA SER A 60 -13.52 -20.54 -4.47
C SER A 60 -13.68 -19.30 -5.34
N SER A 61 -14.90 -18.80 -5.39
CA SER A 61 -15.23 -17.56 -6.05
C SER A 61 -16.10 -16.72 -5.13
N SER A 62 -15.73 -15.48 -4.90
CA SER A 62 -16.51 -14.55 -4.07
C SER A 62 -16.72 -13.23 -4.78
N LEU A 63 -17.93 -12.71 -4.67
CA LEU A 63 -18.34 -11.39 -5.14
C LEU A 63 -18.72 -10.54 -3.92
N SER A 64 -18.12 -9.36 -3.80
CA SER A 64 -18.48 -8.36 -2.78
C SER A 64 -18.93 -7.08 -3.44
N LEU A 65 -19.93 -6.45 -2.85
CA LEU A 65 -20.41 -5.11 -3.22
C LEU A 65 -20.14 -4.17 -2.06
N ASP A 66 -19.42 -3.11 -2.36
CA ASP A 66 -19.00 -2.11 -1.37
C ASP A 66 -19.71 -0.77 -1.66
N TYR A 67 -20.25 -0.14 -0.64
CA TYR A 67 -20.88 1.18 -0.77
C TYR A 67 -20.56 2.06 0.42
N VAL A 68 -20.56 3.38 0.19
CA VAL A 68 -20.36 4.36 1.25
C VAL A 68 -21.63 4.46 2.08
N ASN A 69 -21.59 4.00 3.33
CA ASN A 69 -22.73 3.98 4.24
C ASN A 69 -22.80 5.17 5.19
N ARG A 70 -21.72 5.93 5.34
CA ARG A 70 -21.65 7.14 6.17
C ARG A 70 -20.77 8.19 5.50
N GLU A 71 -21.25 9.41 5.47
CA GLU A 71 -20.55 10.59 4.99
C GLU A 71 -20.95 11.83 5.77
N PHE A 72 -20.18 12.91 5.64
CA PHE A 72 -20.57 14.20 6.22
C PHE A 72 -21.81 14.74 5.51
N GLN A 73 -22.82 15.12 6.28
CA GLN A 73 -23.99 15.77 5.74
C GLN A 73 -23.62 17.16 5.21
N LYS A 74 -23.99 17.42 3.97
CA LYS A 74 -23.83 18.73 3.35
C LYS A 74 -25.10 19.53 3.53
N GLN A 75 -24.95 20.83 3.78
CA GLN A 75 -26.08 21.73 3.84
C GLN A 75 -26.67 22.01 2.43
N ASP A 76 -27.95 22.28 2.34
CA ASP A 76 -28.70 22.57 1.10
C ASP A 76 -29.59 23.81 1.21
N LYS A 77 -29.43 24.59 2.30
CA LYS A 77 -30.25 25.73 2.62
C LYS A 77 -29.76 27.04 2.05
N PHE A 78 -28.44 27.19 1.93
CA PHE A 78 -27.80 28.42 1.47
C PHE A 78 -26.98 28.13 0.20
N GLY A 79 -27.03 29.05 -0.76
CA GLY A 79 -26.27 29.02 -1.97
C GLY A 79 -24.79 29.41 -1.78
N GLN A 80 -24.04 29.35 -2.87
CA GLN A 80 -22.68 29.86 -2.93
C GLN A 80 -22.66 31.39 -2.68
N GLY A 81 -21.74 31.85 -1.84
CA GLY A 81 -21.64 33.29 -1.55
C GLY A 81 -21.34 33.57 -0.09
N VAL A 82 -21.57 34.84 0.32
CA VAL A 82 -21.24 35.33 1.65
C VAL A 82 -22.24 36.43 2.06
N ASN A 83 -22.48 36.59 3.37
CA ASN A 83 -23.35 37.64 3.96
C ASN A 83 -24.78 37.66 3.38
N GLY A 84 -25.34 36.49 3.09
CA GLY A 84 -26.69 36.36 2.58
C GLY A 84 -26.84 36.72 1.08
N ASN A 85 -25.77 36.93 0.35
CA ASN A 85 -25.78 37.24 -1.07
C ASN A 85 -25.12 36.13 -1.88
N TRP A 86 -25.80 35.69 -2.92
CA TRP A 86 -25.19 34.77 -3.89
C TRP A 86 -24.02 35.44 -4.65
N ALA A 87 -22.94 34.70 -4.84
CA ALA A 87 -21.79 35.17 -5.61
C ALA A 87 -21.06 33.98 -6.24
N ALA A 88 -20.96 33.98 -7.58
CA ALA A 88 -20.18 33.02 -8.32
C ALA A 88 -18.70 33.05 -7.89
N ASN A 89 -18.00 31.93 -7.98
CA ASN A 89 -16.58 31.77 -7.64
C ASN A 89 -16.23 32.04 -6.16
N ASN A 90 -17.20 32.22 -5.29
CA ASN A 90 -16.97 32.39 -3.85
C ASN A 90 -16.52 31.08 -3.20
N ALA A 91 -15.66 31.18 -2.20
CA ALA A 91 -15.18 30.02 -1.45
C ALA A 91 -16.20 29.48 -0.46
N LEU A 92 -17.19 30.29 -0.07
CA LEU A 92 -18.12 30.03 1.00
C LEU A 92 -19.51 29.67 0.47
N SER A 93 -20.29 28.96 1.28
CA SER A 93 -21.67 28.58 1.04
C SER A 93 -22.58 29.26 2.07
N TRP A 94 -22.40 30.56 2.25
CA TRP A 94 -23.17 31.45 3.12
C TRP A 94 -23.81 32.59 2.31
N GLY A 95 -24.23 32.25 1.08
CA GLY A 95 -24.96 33.14 0.18
C GLY A 95 -26.42 33.32 0.60
N ASP A 96 -27.23 33.55 -0.39
CA ASP A 96 -28.68 33.70 -0.22
C ASP A 96 -29.36 32.39 0.21
N ARG A 97 -30.55 32.47 0.74
CA ARG A 97 -31.36 31.32 1.09
C ARG A 97 -32.01 30.74 -0.16
N ILE A 98 -31.67 29.50 -0.50
CA ILE A 98 -32.14 28.88 -1.75
C ILE A 98 -33.66 28.82 -1.83
N ALA A 99 -34.34 28.58 -0.69
CA ALA A 99 -35.82 28.55 -0.64
C ALA A 99 -36.49 29.89 -0.91
N ASP A 100 -35.77 31.02 -0.78
CA ASP A 100 -36.32 32.36 -1.03
C ASP A 100 -36.14 32.81 -2.50
N ARG A 101 -35.43 32.01 -3.32
CA ARG A 101 -35.30 32.25 -4.75
C ARG A 101 -36.60 32.01 -5.49
N SER A 102 -36.81 32.71 -6.58
CA SER A 102 -37.96 32.52 -7.47
C SER A 102 -37.61 32.71 -8.93
N GLY A 103 -38.23 31.90 -9.78
CA GLY A 103 -38.03 31.97 -11.21
C GLY A 103 -36.81 31.14 -11.70
N SER A 104 -36.23 31.58 -12.78
CA SER A 104 -35.03 30.98 -13.39
C SER A 104 -33.83 31.88 -13.24
N ASP A 105 -32.64 31.31 -13.41
CA ASP A 105 -31.40 32.09 -13.51
C ASP A 105 -31.43 33.02 -14.71
N SER A 106 -30.85 34.22 -14.54
CA SER A 106 -30.61 35.15 -15.65
C SER A 106 -29.15 35.14 -16.02
N PHE A 107 -28.85 35.24 -17.31
CA PHE A 107 -27.53 35.06 -17.85
C PHE A 107 -27.08 36.27 -18.69
N ASN A 108 -25.81 36.58 -18.65
CA ASN A 108 -25.18 37.43 -19.65
C ASN A 108 -24.66 36.55 -20.82
N THR A 109 -25.39 36.56 -21.93
CA THR A 109 -25.02 35.77 -23.13
C THR A 109 -24.02 36.47 -24.04
N SER A 110 -23.62 37.71 -23.71
CA SER A 110 -22.57 38.45 -24.41
C SER A 110 -21.25 38.32 -23.65
N GLY A 111 -20.20 37.90 -24.32
CA GLY A 111 -18.85 37.88 -23.73
C GLY A 111 -18.39 36.46 -23.35
N ALA A 112 -17.86 36.29 -22.12
CA ALA A 112 -17.29 35.04 -21.69
C ALA A 112 -18.32 33.89 -21.59
N LYS A 113 -17.89 32.67 -21.93
CA LYS A 113 -18.73 31.47 -21.85
C LYS A 113 -17.87 30.22 -21.66
N PHE A 114 -18.47 29.15 -21.24
CA PHE A 114 -17.88 27.82 -21.25
C PHE A 114 -18.73 26.90 -22.12
N VAL A 115 -18.09 26.20 -23.04
CA VAL A 115 -18.74 25.19 -23.89
C VAL A 115 -18.25 23.82 -23.45
N SER A 116 -19.14 23.03 -22.87
CA SER A 116 -18.84 21.68 -22.40
C SER A 116 -18.63 20.71 -23.59
N GLU A 117 -18.03 19.56 -23.36
CA GLU A 117 -17.78 18.55 -24.40
C GLU A 117 -19.07 18.00 -25.04
N ASP A 118 -20.19 17.99 -24.28
CA ASP A 118 -21.51 17.61 -24.77
C ASP A 118 -22.20 18.70 -25.64
N GLY A 119 -21.57 19.86 -25.76
CA GLY A 119 -22.07 21.02 -26.50
C GLY A 119 -22.94 21.98 -25.67
N SER A 120 -23.21 21.70 -24.41
CA SER A 120 -23.91 22.62 -23.52
C SER A 120 -23.08 23.88 -23.28
N VAL A 121 -23.78 25.02 -23.14
CA VAL A 121 -23.11 26.33 -22.98
C VAL A 121 -23.50 26.96 -21.66
N GLN A 122 -22.47 27.27 -20.86
CA GLN A 122 -22.62 27.98 -19.60
C GLN A 122 -22.24 29.46 -19.79
N TYR A 123 -23.11 30.36 -19.34
CA TYR A 123 -22.89 31.81 -19.36
C TYR A 123 -22.77 32.36 -17.95
N PRO A 124 -22.18 33.55 -17.77
CA PRO A 124 -22.18 34.23 -16.47
C PRO A 124 -23.60 34.45 -15.94
N ILE A 125 -23.84 33.97 -14.74
CA ILE A 125 -25.12 34.20 -14.03
C ILE A 125 -25.13 35.65 -13.51
N THR A 126 -26.15 36.40 -13.87
CA THR A 126 -26.37 37.79 -13.42
C THR A 126 -27.37 37.86 -12.29
N HIS A 127 -28.30 36.93 -12.23
CA HIS A 127 -29.23 36.75 -11.15
C HIS A 127 -29.51 35.26 -10.92
N LYS A 128 -29.40 34.81 -9.67
CA LYS A 128 -29.64 33.41 -9.27
C LYS A 128 -31.09 33.29 -8.79
N GLY A 129 -31.97 32.71 -9.62
CA GLY A 129 -33.36 32.48 -9.33
C GLY A 129 -33.76 31.03 -9.11
N ASP A 130 -32.96 30.12 -9.63
CA ASP A 130 -33.19 28.66 -9.55
C ASP A 130 -32.92 28.12 -8.12
N GLN A 131 -33.85 27.28 -7.64
CA GLN A 131 -33.80 26.61 -6.34
C GLN A 131 -33.15 25.22 -6.38
N THR A 132 -32.71 24.75 -7.53
CA THR A 132 -32.15 23.40 -7.70
C THR A 132 -30.89 23.23 -6.87
N THR A 133 -30.81 22.09 -6.18
CA THR A 133 -29.62 21.65 -5.44
C THR A 133 -29.02 20.39 -6.05
N TYR A 134 -27.70 20.32 -6.06
CA TYR A 134 -26.93 19.28 -6.74
C TYR A 134 -26.14 18.37 -5.79
N ASN A 135 -26.45 18.40 -4.47
CA ASN A 135 -25.70 17.59 -3.52
C ASN A 135 -25.71 16.10 -3.87
N GLN A 136 -26.86 15.56 -4.33
CA GLN A 136 -26.98 14.16 -4.69
C GLN A 136 -26.24 13.83 -5.98
N SER A 137 -26.43 14.61 -7.05
CA SER A 137 -25.73 14.39 -8.32
C SER A 137 -24.22 14.55 -8.20
N ASN A 138 -23.76 15.54 -7.43
CA ASN A 138 -22.34 15.73 -7.12
C ASN A 138 -21.76 14.56 -6.30
N ARG A 139 -22.58 13.96 -5.41
CA ARG A 139 -22.22 12.74 -4.71
C ARG A 139 -22.05 11.56 -5.65
N ASP A 140 -23.00 11.36 -6.53
CA ASP A 140 -23.03 10.24 -7.47
C ASP A 140 -21.96 10.36 -8.57
N GLN A 141 -21.45 11.57 -8.81
CA GLN A 141 -20.25 11.79 -9.62
C GLN A 141 -18.97 11.23 -8.97
N VAL A 142 -18.89 11.28 -7.63
CA VAL A 142 -17.70 10.91 -6.87
C VAL A 142 -17.75 9.48 -6.39
N PHE A 143 -18.93 8.98 -6.02
CA PHE A 143 -19.10 7.66 -5.43
C PHE A 143 -19.94 6.74 -6.30
N ARG A 144 -19.53 5.48 -6.30
CA ARG A 144 -20.26 4.37 -6.93
C ARG A 144 -20.34 3.17 -5.98
N THR A 145 -21.11 2.18 -6.32
CA THR A 145 -20.98 0.85 -5.71
C THR A 145 -19.69 0.21 -6.24
N GLY A 146 -18.78 -0.07 -5.34
CA GLY A 146 -17.57 -0.84 -5.64
C GLY A 146 -17.91 -2.31 -5.82
N VAL A 147 -17.16 -3.00 -6.69
CA VAL A 147 -17.33 -4.43 -6.95
C VAL A 147 -15.99 -5.11 -6.79
N THR A 148 -15.95 -6.15 -5.97
CA THR A 148 -14.77 -6.99 -5.80
C THR A 148 -15.10 -8.41 -6.21
N TRP A 149 -14.35 -8.96 -7.17
CA TRP A 149 -14.43 -10.36 -7.56
C TRP A 149 -13.10 -11.04 -7.27
N ASN A 150 -13.14 -12.08 -6.43
CA ASN A 150 -11.97 -12.84 -6.04
C ASN A 150 -12.17 -14.31 -6.37
N ASN A 151 -11.31 -14.82 -7.25
CA ASN A 151 -11.30 -16.22 -7.68
C ASN A 151 -10.00 -16.88 -7.23
N ASN A 152 -10.10 -18.08 -6.63
CA ASN A 152 -8.96 -18.86 -6.19
C ASN A 152 -9.15 -20.31 -6.62
N LEU A 153 -8.11 -20.88 -7.22
CA LEU A 153 -8.01 -22.31 -7.50
C LEU A 153 -6.79 -22.86 -6.77
N SER A 154 -6.93 -23.94 -6.05
CA SER A 154 -5.78 -24.66 -5.53
C SER A 154 -5.88 -26.17 -5.82
N ILE A 155 -4.73 -26.77 -6.10
CA ILE A 155 -4.57 -28.20 -6.34
C ILE A 155 -3.46 -28.67 -5.43
N SER A 156 -3.71 -29.67 -4.62
CA SER A 156 -2.71 -30.21 -3.71
C SER A 156 -2.76 -31.72 -3.62
N SER A 157 -1.60 -32.31 -3.42
CA SER A 157 -1.47 -33.73 -3.18
C SER A 157 -0.29 -34.01 -2.27
N ALA A 158 -0.37 -35.08 -1.49
CA ALA A 158 0.75 -35.58 -0.71
C ALA A 158 0.75 -37.11 -0.67
N SER A 159 1.96 -37.66 -0.69
CA SER A 159 2.28 -39.07 -0.51
C SER A 159 3.42 -39.22 0.51
N GLU A 160 3.86 -40.43 0.78
CA GLU A 160 5.05 -40.70 1.61
C GLU A 160 6.34 -40.10 1.03
N LYS A 161 6.43 -40.02 -0.30
CA LYS A 161 7.61 -39.47 -1.00
C LYS A 161 7.63 -37.95 -1.07
N GLY A 162 6.51 -37.27 -0.79
CA GLY A 162 6.49 -35.81 -0.83
C GLY A 162 5.11 -35.20 -1.03
N SER A 163 5.09 -33.91 -1.18
CA SER A 163 3.85 -33.15 -1.35
C SER A 163 4.01 -32.03 -2.39
N VAL A 164 2.90 -31.70 -3.05
CA VAL A 164 2.80 -30.57 -3.95
C VAL A 164 1.56 -29.74 -3.60
N TYR A 165 1.70 -28.43 -3.67
CA TYR A 165 0.62 -27.46 -3.58
C TYR A 165 0.81 -26.44 -4.71
N PHE A 166 -0.20 -26.32 -5.55
CA PHE A 166 -0.29 -25.28 -6.59
C PHE A 166 -1.51 -24.42 -6.30
N SER A 167 -1.39 -23.12 -6.51
CA SER A 167 -2.56 -22.22 -6.52
C SER A 167 -2.40 -21.12 -7.56
N ALA A 168 -3.56 -20.68 -8.04
CA ALA A 168 -3.70 -19.49 -8.90
C ALA A 168 -4.87 -18.65 -8.38
N SER A 169 -4.69 -17.34 -8.32
CA SER A 169 -5.78 -16.44 -7.92
C SER A 169 -5.82 -15.18 -8.77
N ASP A 170 -7.03 -14.64 -8.94
CA ASP A 170 -7.28 -13.34 -9.54
C ASP A 170 -8.25 -12.56 -8.65
N TRP A 171 -7.77 -11.45 -8.13
CA TRP A 171 -8.52 -10.46 -7.37
C TRP A 171 -8.70 -9.22 -8.24
N ASN A 172 -9.94 -8.89 -8.55
CA ASN A 172 -10.30 -7.71 -9.35
C ASN A 172 -11.28 -6.86 -8.55
N GLN A 173 -10.89 -5.63 -8.25
CA GLN A 173 -11.67 -4.71 -7.45
C GLN A 173 -11.80 -3.37 -8.17
N SER A 174 -13.02 -2.91 -8.36
CA SER A 174 -13.30 -1.50 -8.56
C SER A 174 -13.77 -0.89 -7.25
N GLY A 175 -13.10 0.20 -6.82
CA GLY A 175 -13.38 0.86 -5.54
C GLY A 175 -14.69 1.65 -5.54
N VAL A 176 -15.04 2.19 -4.37
CA VAL A 176 -16.25 3.01 -4.17
C VAL A 176 -16.16 4.40 -4.81
N LEU A 177 -15.00 4.81 -5.30
CA LEU A 177 -14.86 6.05 -6.08
C LEU A 177 -15.17 5.79 -7.54
N ALA A 178 -15.82 6.73 -8.20
CA ALA A 178 -16.36 6.57 -9.55
C ALA A 178 -15.29 6.48 -10.66
N GLY A 179 -14.03 6.83 -10.37
CA GLY A 179 -12.89 6.74 -11.28
C GLY A 179 -11.57 6.48 -10.56
N ASN A 180 -10.56 5.98 -11.28
CA ASN A 180 -9.18 5.81 -10.82
C ASN A 180 -9.04 5.14 -9.42
N SER A 181 -9.86 4.13 -9.14
CA SER A 181 -9.86 3.42 -7.85
C SER A 181 -9.79 1.90 -8.01
N ASP A 182 -9.31 1.43 -9.17
CA ASP A 182 -9.23 0.01 -9.48
C ASP A 182 -7.97 -0.62 -8.89
N TYR A 183 -8.10 -1.88 -8.45
CA TYR A 183 -7.02 -2.71 -7.95
C TYR A 183 -7.16 -4.11 -8.52
N ARG A 184 -6.08 -4.65 -9.07
CA ARG A 184 -6.03 -6.03 -9.56
C ARG A 184 -4.78 -6.73 -9.02
N ARG A 185 -4.95 -7.95 -8.54
CA ARG A 185 -3.86 -8.82 -8.14
C ARG A 185 -4.07 -10.21 -8.72
N THR A 186 -3.11 -10.65 -9.51
CA THR A 186 -3.03 -12.04 -10.00
C THR A 186 -1.84 -12.71 -9.34
N THR A 187 -2.03 -13.88 -8.71
CA THR A 187 -0.95 -14.61 -8.06
C THR A 187 -0.90 -16.06 -8.52
N GLY A 188 0.30 -16.60 -8.58
CA GLY A 188 0.58 -18.02 -8.75
C GLY A 188 1.55 -18.51 -7.68
N ARG A 189 1.28 -19.67 -7.10
CA ARG A 189 2.14 -20.31 -6.11
C ARG A 189 2.39 -21.77 -6.46
N LEU A 190 3.61 -22.20 -6.26
CA LEU A 190 4.00 -23.61 -6.35
C LEU A 190 4.92 -23.96 -5.18
N ASN A 191 4.44 -24.81 -4.29
CA ASN A 191 5.23 -25.38 -3.21
C ASN A 191 5.34 -26.88 -3.42
N PHE A 192 6.54 -27.42 -3.26
CA PHE A 192 6.73 -28.85 -3.23
C PHE A 192 7.74 -29.25 -2.17
N ASP A 193 7.52 -30.43 -1.60
CA ASP A 193 8.43 -31.12 -0.68
C ASP A 193 8.73 -32.51 -1.30
N TYR A 194 9.97 -32.97 -1.24
CA TYR A 194 10.36 -34.28 -1.72
C TYR A 194 11.32 -34.95 -0.74
N ASN A 195 10.95 -36.13 -0.25
CA ASN A 195 11.77 -36.96 0.60
C ASN A 195 12.68 -37.83 -0.31
N VAL A 196 13.96 -37.45 -0.43
CA VAL A 196 14.95 -38.21 -1.21
C VAL A 196 15.17 -39.57 -0.56
N ASN A 197 15.28 -39.56 0.77
CA ASN A 197 15.34 -40.73 1.64
C ASN A 197 14.89 -40.32 3.06
N ASP A 198 15.00 -41.24 4.04
CA ASP A 198 14.56 -40.99 5.42
C ASP A 198 15.34 -39.87 6.12
N ASN A 199 16.51 -39.54 5.64
CA ASN A 199 17.37 -38.51 6.23
C ASN A 199 17.42 -37.21 5.43
N LEU A 200 17.03 -37.19 4.16
CA LEU A 200 17.18 -36.04 3.28
C LEU A 200 15.85 -35.63 2.66
N LYS A 201 15.45 -34.40 2.94
CA LYS A 201 14.27 -33.76 2.36
C LYS A 201 14.66 -32.48 1.62
N LEU A 202 14.11 -32.32 0.44
CA LEU A 202 14.20 -31.10 -0.37
C LEU A 202 12.84 -30.42 -0.39
N SER A 203 12.85 -29.09 -0.27
CA SER A 203 11.63 -28.29 -0.35
C SER A 203 11.88 -27.07 -1.25
N MET A 204 10.84 -26.62 -1.93
CA MET A 204 10.91 -25.38 -2.70
C MET A 204 9.55 -24.67 -2.62
N LYS A 205 9.58 -23.37 -2.34
CA LYS A 205 8.39 -22.52 -2.25
C LYS A 205 8.57 -21.36 -3.20
N ASN A 206 7.63 -21.19 -4.11
CA ASN A 206 7.66 -20.13 -5.11
C ASN A 206 6.36 -19.36 -5.13
N THR A 207 6.46 -18.06 -5.31
CA THR A 207 5.31 -17.17 -5.50
C THR A 207 5.63 -16.18 -6.59
N LEU A 208 4.69 -15.97 -7.50
CA LEU A 208 4.68 -14.88 -8.46
C LEU A 208 3.43 -14.05 -8.21
N ALA A 209 3.58 -12.74 -8.13
CA ALA A 209 2.46 -11.80 -7.99
C ALA A 209 2.59 -10.68 -9.01
N LYS A 210 1.49 -10.38 -9.68
CA LYS A 210 1.31 -9.20 -10.53
C LYS A 210 0.21 -8.36 -9.91
N VAL A 211 0.52 -7.09 -9.58
CA VAL A 211 -0.44 -6.18 -8.95
C VAL A 211 -0.47 -4.87 -9.74
N PHE A 212 -1.65 -4.50 -10.16
CA PHE A 212 -1.92 -3.18 -10.73
C PHE A 212 -2.88 -2.41 -9.83
N SER A 213 -2.65 -1.13 -9.67
CA SER A 213 -3.57 -0.27 -8.93
C SER A 213 -3.55 1.16 -9.43
N ASN A 214 -4.72 1.76 -9.39
CA ASN A 214 -4.87 3.20 -9.39
C ASN A 214 -4.72 3.70 -7.95
N ARG A 215 -3.79 4.65 -7.72
CA ARG A 215 -3.55 5.26 -6.42
C ARG A 215 -4.37 6.54 -6.34
N VAL A 216 -5.47 6.51 -5.62
CA VAL A 216 -6.41 7.63 -5.52
C VAL A 216 -5.72 8.87 -4.94
N GLN A 217 -5.96 10.04 -5.55
CA GLN A 217 -5.52 11.32 -5.02
C GLN A 217 -6.33 11.67 -3.76
N MET A 218 -5.64 11.76 -2.62
CA MET A 218 -6.19 12.15 -1.32
C MET A 218 -5.63 13.52 -0.89
N GLY A 219 -5.74 13.93 0.28
CA GLY A 219 -4.93 14.88 1.06
C GLY A 219 -4.53 16.24 0.48
N SER A 220 -4.70 16.53 -0.80
CA SER A 220 -4.36 17.82 -1.38
C SER A 220 -5.48 18.85 -1.19
N ASN A 221 -5.13 20.05 -0.77
CA ASN A 221 -6.09 21.16 -0.62
C ASN A 221 -6.72 21.59 -1.96
N LEU A 222 -5.99 21.47 -3.05
CA LEU A 222 -6.40 21.98 -4.37
C LEU A 222 -6.80 20.85 -5.34
N ASN A 223 -6.16 19.69 -5.21
CA ASN A 223 -6.37 18.53 -6.08
C ASN A 223 -7.06 17.36 -5.36
N GLY A 224 -7.32 17.46 -4.05
CA GLY A 224 -7.94 16.39 -3.27
C GLY A 224 -9.39 16.15 -3.66
N LEU A 225 -9.72 14.90 -3.98
CA LEU A 225 -11.02 14.50 -4.47
C LEU A 225 -12.14 14.74 -3.46
N TYR A 226 -12.03 14.14 -2.28
CA TYR A 226 -13.11 14.19 -1.28
C TYR A 226 -13.29 15.58 -0.70
N LEU A 227 -12.20 16.31 -0.49
CA LEU A 227 -12.26 17.68 -0.03
C LEU A 227 -12.89 18.61 -1.08
N GLY A 228 -12.59 18.41 -2.37
CA GLY A 228 -13.22 19.12 -3.48
C GLY A 228 -14.72 18.90 -3.52
N TYR A 229 -15.17 17.66 -3.34
CA TYR A 229 -16.60 17.32 -3.22
C TYR A 229 -17.27 18.01 -2.02
N LEU A 230 -16.68 17.90 -0.83
CA LEU A 230 -17.26 18.49 0.38
C LEU A 230 -17.38 20.02 0.31
N ARG A 231 -16.44 20.69 -0.35
CA ARG A 231 -16.44 22.15 -0.52
C ARG A 231 -17.39 22.65 -1.59
N THR A 232 -17.83 21.82 -2.50
CA THR A 232 -18.76 22.23 -3.57
C THR A 232 -20.07 22.71 -2.95
N PRO A 233 -20.52 23.95 -3.22
CA PRO A 233 -21.81 24.45 -2.76
C PRO A 233 -22.99 23.62 -3.27
N ALA A 234 -24.11 23.66 -2.54
CA ALA A 234 -25.29 22.86 -2.89
C ALA A 234 -25.89 23.24 -4.24
N ASP A 235 -25.79 24.50 -4.65
CA ASP A 235 -26.33 25.06 -5.87
C ASP A 235 -25.34 25.10 -7.05
N PHE A 236 -24.19 24.41 -6.93
CA PHE A 236 -23.23 24.24 -8.02
C PHE A 236 -23.25 22.78 -8.53
N ASP A 237 -23.47 22.63 -9.83
CA ASP A 237 -23.40 21.34 -10.53
C ASP A 237 -21.97 21.05 -11.00
N ASN A 238 -21.39 19.96 -10.51
CA ASN A 238 -20.06 19.48 -10.94
C ASN A 238 -20.08 18.70 -12.26
N SER A 239 -21.25 18.37 -12.81
CA SER A 239 -21.35 17.76 -14.14
C SER A 239 -20.90 18.73 -15.24
N ASP A 240 -20.73 18.22 -16.46
CA ASP A 240 -20.34 18.99 -17.63
C ASP A 240 -19.13 19.91 -17.40
N TYR A 241 -18.19 19.39 -16.61
CA TYR A 241 -17.05 20.18 -16.12
C TYR A 241 -15.96 20.37 -17.16
N LEU A 242 -15.85 19.50 -18.17
CA LEU A 242 -14.79 19.50 -19.17
C LEU A 242 -15.22 20.20 -20.45
N GLY A 243 -14.38 21.07 -21.01
CA GLY A 243 -14.72 21.77 -22.25
C GLY A 243 -13.75 22.89 -22.58
N THR A 244 -14.26 23.91 -23.27
CA THR A 244 -13.51 25.08 -23.70
C THR A 244 -14.06 26.35 -23.03
N TYR A 245 -13.19 27.05 -22.30
CA TYR A 245 -13.47 28.38 -21.81
C TYR A 245 -13.21 29.42 -22.90
N TYR A 246 -14.15 30.29 -23.12
CA TYR A 246 -13.99 31.47 -23.99
C TYR A 246 -14.01 32.74 -23.11
N ASN A 247 -12.99 33.58 -23.27
CA ASN A 247 -12.95 34.88 -22.60
C ASN A 247 -13.90 35.88 -23.30
N ALA A 248 -14.02 37.11 -22.75
CA ALA A 248 -14.90 38.14 -23.30
C ALA A 248 -14.52 38.57 -24.73
N ALA A 249 -13.30 38.35 -25.17
CA ALA A 249 -12.85 38.61 -26.54
C ALA A 249 -13.08 37.44 -27.50
N GLY A 250 -13.72 36.36 -27.01
CA GLY A 250 -13.99 35.14 -27.81
C GLY A 250 -12.79 34.21 -27.99
N VAL A 251 -11.67 34.47 -27.31
CA VAL A 251 -10.49 33.59 -27.36
C VAL A 251 -10.73 32.34 -26.53
N GLY A 252 -10.67 31.18 -27.20
CA GLY A 252 -10.92 29.87 -26.60
C GLY A 252 -9.68 29.32 -25.85
N THR A 253 -9.94 28.68 -24.72
CA THR A 253 -8.98 27.93 -23.93
C THR A 253 -9.48 26.50 -23.83
N MET A 254 -9.00 25.62 -24.72
CA MET A 254 -9.40 24.22 -24.82
C MET A 254 -8.86 23.42 -23.63
N ASN A 255 -9.41 22.24 -23.42
CA ASN A 255 -9.04 21.32 -22.34
C ASN A 255 -9.07 22.00 -20.97
N SER A 256 -10.05 22.87 -20.77
CA SER A 256 -10.32 23.59 -19.52
C SER A 256 -11.38 22.84 -18.72
N HIS A 257 -11.44 23.09 -17.43
CA HIS A 257 -12.53 22.58 -16.61
C HIS A 257 -13.17 23.69 -15.77
N ARG A 258 -14.47 23.54 -15.54
CA ARG A 258 -15.23 24.38 -14.60
C ARG A 258 -15.26 23.74 -13.23
N GLY A 259 -15.35 24.57 -12.23
CA GLY A 259 -15.51 24.17 -10.82
C GLY A 259 -16.16 25.31 -10.05
N TYR A 260 -16.60 25.08 -8.84
CA TYR A 260 -17.35 26.09 -8.06
C TYR A 260 -16.58 27.40 -7.86
N ARG A 261 -15.24 27.39 -7.92
CA ARG A 261 -14.40 28.60 -7.87
C ARG A 261 -13.90 29.08 -9.24
N ASN A 262 -14.26 28.38 -10.29
CA ASN A 262 -13.99 28.74 -11.69
C ASN A 262 -15.25 28.39 -12.48
N TYR A 263 -16.33 29.12 -12.24
CA TYR A 263 -17.68 28.80 -12.71
C TYR A 263 -17.73 28.59 -14.25
N LEU A 264 -17.03 29.44 -15.01
CA LEU A 264 -16.91 29.30 -16.46
C LEU A 264 -15.61 28.61 -16.91
N GLY A 265 -14.89 27.94 -16.01
CA GLY A 265 -13.54 27.48 -16.30
C GLY A 265 -12.50 28.60 -16.22
N SER A 266 -11.25 28.24 -16.43
CA SER A 266 -10.13 29.17 -16.34
C SER A 266 -8.89 28.58 -17.03
N ALA A 267 -8.00 29.44 -17.50
CA ALA A 267 -6.67 29.03 -17.92
C ALA A 267 -5.80 28.58 -16.74
N ALA A 268 -6.09 29.08 -15.51
CA ALA A 268 -5.40 28.71 -14.27
C ALA A 268 -6.43 28.54 -13.15
N PRO A 269 -7.03 27.34 -13.01
CA PRO A 269 -8.07 27.07 -12.04
C PRO A 269 -7.52 27.11 -10.60
N THR A 270 -8.35 27.63 -9.68
CA THR A 270 -7.98 27.70 -8.26
C THR A 270 -8.10 26.35 -7.58
N TYR A 271 -9.14 25.56 -7.92
CA TYR A 271 -9.37 24.20 -7.42
C TYR A 271 -9.80 23.31 -8.58
N ASN A 272 -9.43 22.04 -8.50
CA ASN A 272 -9.94 21.06 -9.44
C ASN A 272 -11.43 20.77 -9.16
N ASN A 273 -12.19 20.57 -10.23
CA ASN A 273 -13.44 19.85 -10.14
C ASN A 273 -13.16 18.40 -9.72
N PRO A 274 -13.97 17.78 -8.82
CA PRO A 274 -13.83 16.37 -8.48
C PRO A 274 -13.77 15.42 -9.68
N GLY A 275 -14.59 15.68 -10.70
CA GLY A 275 -14.56 14.91 -11.95
C GLY A 275 -13.23 15.00 -12.70
N TRP A 276 -12.57 16.16 -12.69
CA TRP A 276 -11.23 16.32 -13.23
C TRP A 276 -10.21 15.45 -12.52
N THR A 277 -10.21 15.50 -11.18
CA THR A 277 -9.32 14.67 -10.35
C THR A 277 -9.56 13.18 -10.56
N LEU A 278 -10.84 12.75 -10.69
CA LEU A 278 -11.18 11.35 -10.89
C LEU A 278 -10.80 10.81 -12.27
N ASN A 279 -11.00 11.61 -13.34
CA ASN A 279 -10.99 11.08 -14.69
C ASN A 279 -9.78 11.52 -15.52
N LYS A 280 -9.10 12.59 -15.13
CA LYS A 280 -8.00 13.16 -15.91
C LYS A 280 -6.64 13.01 -15.24
N GLN A 281 -6.57 12.99 -13.91
CA GLN A 281 -5.31 12.71 -13.21
C GLN A 281 -5.03 11.21 -13.21
N VAL A 282 -3.76 10.84 -13.42
CA VAL A 282 -3.32 9.44 -13.41
C VAL A 282 -2.29 9.23 -12.31
N ASN A 283 -2.54 8.25 -11.44
CA ASN A 283 -1.60 7.81 -10.42
C ASN A 283 -1.65 6.28 -10.38
N THR A 284 -0.76 5.62 -11.11
CA THR A 284 -0.74 4.16 -11.17
C THR A 284 0.47 3.55 -10.47
N SER A 285 0.32 2.30 -10.05
CA SER A 285 1.42 1.43 -9.61
C SER A 285 1.23 0.07 -10.28
N ASP A 286 2.28 -0.41 -10.92
CA ASP A 286 2.35 -1.71 -11.59
C ASP A 286 3.50 -2.53 -11.00
N VAL A 287 3.14 -3.53 -10.18
CA VAL A 287 4.07 -4.33 -9.41
C VAL A 287 4.18 -5.74 -9.97
N THR A 288 5.42 -6.19 -10.10
CA THR A 288 5.73 -7.62 -10.29
C THR A 288 6.62 -8.06 -9.14
N ARG A 289 6.23 -9.12 -8.43
CA ARG A 289 7.01 -9.69 -7.32
C ARG A 289 7.21 -11.17 -7.52
N PHE A 290 8.42 -11.60 -7.27
CA PHE A 290 8.83 -13.00 -7.33
C PHE A 290 9.53 -13.39 -6.01
N ILE A 291 9.08 -14.50 -5.42
CA ILE A 291 9.67 -15.06 -4.20
C ILE A 291 10.00 -16.53 -4.48
N VAL A 292 11.24 -16.92 -4.22
CA VAL A 292 11.67 -18.32 -4.32
C VAL A 292 12.46 -18.70 -3.07
N THR A 293 12.17 -19.88 -2.54
CA THR A 293 12.81 -20.37 -1.32
C THR A 293 13.08 -21.87 -1.41
N PRO A 294 14.22 -22.30 -1.99
CA PRO A 294 14.73 -23.65 -1.85
C PRO A 294 15.23 -23.90 -0.43
N GLU A 295 14.99 -25.11 0.04
CA GLU A 295 15.38 -25.58 1.37
C GLU A 295 15.80 -27.04 1.31
N LEU A 296 16.89 -27.36 1.98
CA LEU A 296 17.38 -28.71 2.23
C LEU A 296 17.33 -28.97 3.72
N GLN A 297 16.74 -30.11 4.11
CA GLN A 297 16.76 -30.61 5.48
C GLN A 297 17.49 -31.95 5.49
N TYR A 298 18.51 -32.08 6.33
CA TYR A 298 19.31 -33.30 6.48
C TYR A 298 19.39 -33.74 7.94
N LYS A 299 18.79 -34.89 8.24
CA LYS A 299 18.89 -35.54 9.54
C LYS A 299 20.25 -36.23 9.63
N TRP A 300 21.23 -35.53 10.19
CA TRP A 300 22.62 -36.01 10.25
C TRP A 300 22.91 -36.83 11.52
N LEU A 301 22.08 -36.70 12.56
CA LEU A 301 22.03 -37.54 13.73
C LEU A 301 20.56 -37.89 14.04
N GLU A 302 20.32 -38.91 14.87
CA GLU A 302 18.95 -39.31 15.23
C GLU A 302 18.16 -38.17 15.88
N ASN A 303 18.84 -37.35 16.66
CA ASN A 303 18.27 -36.21 17.40
C ASN A 303 18.60 -34.85 16.80
N SER A 304 19.24 -34.79 15.63
CA SER A 304 19.69 -33.51 15.06
C SER A 304 19.40 -33.41 13.56
N THR A 305 18.83 -32.27 13.17
CA THR A 305 18.51 -31.93 11.77
C THR A 305 19.22 -30.62 11.38
N PHE A 306 19.97 -30.69 10.31
CA PHE A 306 20.56 -29.52 9.66
C PHE A 306 19.63 -29.02 8.56
N ILE A 307 19.38 -27.72 8.51
CA ILE A 307 18.53 -27.06 7.52
C ILE A 307 19.36 -25.98 6.83
N ALA A 308 19.42 -26.04 5.50
CA ALA A 308 19.98 -24.98 4.66
C ALA A 308 18.85 -24.40 3.81
N ARG A 309 18.62 -23.09 3.92
CA ARG A 309 17.58 -22.38 3.19
C ARG A 309 18.18 -21.18 2.49
N VAL A 310 17.83 -20.99 1.22
CA VAL A 310 18.11 -19.76 0.49
C VAL A 310 16.76 -19.12 0.15
N GLY A 311 16.61 -17.84 0.42
CA GLY A 311 15.44 -17.07 0.04
C GLY A 311 15.83 -15.95 -0.90
N TYR A 312 15.10 -15.78 -1.98
CA TYR A 312 15.22 -14.63 -2.86
C TYR A 312 13.84 -14.02 -3.08
N ASP A 313 13.70 -12.76 -2.72
CA ASP A 313 12.48 -11.96 -2.88
C ASP A 313 12.83 -10.72 -3.69
N GLN A 314 12.16 -10.52 -4.81
CA GLN A 314 12.36 -9.35 -5.66
C GLN A 314 11.01 -8.78 -6.06
N SER A 315 10.86 -7.46 -5.93
CA SER A 315 9.74 -6.70 -6.46
C SER A 315 10.21 -5.55 -7.33
N THR A 316 9.48 -5.31 -8.41
CA THR A 316 9.62 -4.12 -9.27
C THR A 316 8.29 -3.40 -9.28
N ASP A 317 8.26 -2.10 -8.99
CA ASP A 317 7.07 -1.25 -8.96
C ASP A 317 7.30 -0.06 -9.89
N ARG A 318 6.57 0.00 -11.00
CA ARG A 318 6.54 1.16 -11.87
C ARG A 318 5.39 2.06 -11.47
N ARG A 319 5.70 3.31 -11.14
CA ARG A 319 4.74 4.33 -10.74
C ARG A 319 4.68 5.45 -11.75
N ILE A 320 3.49 5.71 -12.27
CA ILE A 320 3.22 6.83 -13.16
C ILE A 320 2.34 7.81 -12.41
N THR A 321 2.72 9.10 -12.47
CA THR A 321 1.91 10.22 -12.02
C THR A 321 1.72 11.21 -13.14
N TYR A 322 0.50 11.70 -13.32
CA TYR A 322 0.17 12.67 -14.36
C TYR A 322 -0.88 13.66 -13.85
N PHE A 323 -0.54 14.92 -13.95
CA PHE A 323 -1.47 16.04 -13.79
C PHE A 323 -1.59 16.73 -15.13
N PRO A 324 -2.77 16.75 -15.74
CA PRO A 324 -2.99 17.43 -17.00
C PRO A 324 -2.66 18.93 -16.92
N TYR A 325 -2.32 19.49 -18.05
CA TYR A 325 -2.27 20.94 -18.20
C TYR A 325 -3.60 21.56 -17.75
N ARG A 326 -3.56 22.66 -17.00
CA ARG A 326 -4.71 23.31 -16.33
C ARG A 326 -5.28 22.55 -15.14
N SER A 327 -4.54 21.65 -14.55
CA SER A 327 -4.83 21.26 -13.16
C SER A 327 -4.59 22.44 -12.21
N ALA A 328 -5.21 22.41 -11.03
CA ALA A 328 -5.04 23.51 -10.07
C ALA A 328 -3.62 23.58 -9.47
N ALA A 329 -3.25 24.75 -8.95
CA ALA A 329 -2.00 25.03 -8.25
C ALA A 329 -0.71 24.90 -9.11
N SER A 330 0.36 24.42 -8.50
CA SER A 330 1.69 24.27 -9.13
C SER A 330 1.70 23.27 -10.31
N THR A 331 0.63 22.52 -10.47
CA THR A 331 0.46 21.58 -11.60
C THR A 331 -0.30 22.18 -12.78
N SER A 332 -0.60 23.48 -12.76
CA SER A 332 -1.38 24.16 -13.81
C SER A 332 -0.73 24.12 -15.20
N THR A 333 0.58 23.97 -15.27
CA THR A 333 1.34 23.82 -16.51
C THR A 333 1.54 22.37 -16.94
N GLY A 334 0.88 21.43 -16.25
CA GLY A 334 1.05 20.00 -16.42
C GLY A 334 2.27 19.44 -15.69
N SER A 335 2.15 18.21 -15.23
CA SER A 335 3.24 17.47 -14.57
C SER A 335 3.15 15.99 -14.90
N PHE A 336 4.29 15.37 -15.17
CA PHE A 336 4.44 13.95 -15.42
C PHE A 336 5.59 13.39 -14.57
N GLY A 337 5.39 12.21 -13.99
CA GLY A 337 6.44 11.47 -13.31
C GLY A 337 6.38 10.00 -13.69
N ASP A 338 7.53 9.39 -13.94
CA ASP A 338 7.70 7.96 -14.14
C ASP A 338 8.85 7.47 -13.25
N ASN A 339 8.56 6.49 -12.42
CA ASN A 339 9.45 6.05 -11.37
C ASN A 339 9.48 4.51 -11.30
N PHE A 340 10.66 3.93 -11.43
CA PHE A 340 10.91 2.50 -11.27
C PHE A 340 11.60 2.26 -9.93
N ILE A 341 10.97 1.42 -9.10
CA ILE A 341 11.49 0.99 -7.80
C ILE A 341 11.72 -0.50 -7.87
N THR A 342 12.94 -0.94 -7.61
CA THR A 342 13.28 -2.36 -7.47
C THR A 342 13.79 -2.61 -6.07
N GLU A 343 13.17 -3.53 -5.37
CA GLU A 343 13.62 -4.03 -4.08
C GLU A 343 13.95 -5.51 -4.22
N SER A 344 15.10 -5.94 -3.70
CA SER A 344 15.46 -7.35 -3.63
C SER A 344 16.10 -7.69 -2.30
N GLU A 345 15.83 -8.90 -1.82
CA GLU A 345 16.49 -9.47 -0.64
C GLU A 345 16.93 -10.90 -0.95
N LEU A 346 18.24 -11.15 -0.86
CA LEU A 346 18.81 -12.48 -0.79
C LEU A 346 19.03 -12.85 0.68
N SER A 347 18.54 -14.00 1.11
CA SER A 347 18.80 -14.55 2.43
C SER A 347 19.40 -15.94 2.35
N MET A 348 20.41 -16.23 3.17
CA MET A 348 20.99 -17.56 3.37
C MET A 348 20.87 -17.92 4.83
N HIS A 349 20.18 -19.01 5.14
CA HIS A 349 19.87 -19.41 6.49
C HIS A 349 20.31 -20.85 6.74
N LEU A 350 21.27 -21.02 7.63
CA LEU A 350 21.77 -22.31 8.09
C LEU A 350 21.29 -22.52 9.52
N ILE A 351 20.65 -23.65 9.79
CA ILE A 351 20.04 -23.93 11.09
C ILE A 351 20.40 -25.35 11.49
N ASN A 352 20.75 -25.56 12.73
CA ASN A 352 20.78 -26.88 13.34
C ASN A 352 19.74 -26.92 14.45
N GLN A 353 18.84 -27.90 14.40
CA GLN A 353 17.83 -28.17 15.43
C GLN A 353 18.12 -29.53 16.04
N SER A 354 18.14 -29.61 17.36
CA SER A 354 18.37 -30.87 18.07
C SER A 354 17.54 -30.95 19.33
N THR A 355 17.07 -32.18 19.64
CA THR A 355 16.31 -32.51 20.86
C THR A 355 17.14 -33.43 21.73
N HIS A 356 17.29 -33.09 23.00
CA HIS A 356 18.09 -33.86 23.97
C HIS A 356 17.26 -34.21 25.18
N LYS A 357 17.22 -35.51 25.52
CA LYS A 357 16.67 -35.98 26.77
C LYS A 357 17.81 -35.98 27.80
N ILE A 358 17.79 -34.99 28.72
CA ILE A 358 18.81 -34.84 29.76
C ILE A 358 18.57 -35.79 30.92
N SER A 359 17.28 -35.98 31.30
CA SER A 359 16.82 -36.95 32.28
C SER A 359 15.38 -37.35 31.97
N ASP A 360 14.78 -38.23 32.81
CA ASP A 360 13.37 -38.59 32.63
C ASP A 360 12.39 -37.44 32.79
N LYS A 361 12.81 -36.37 33.45
CA LYS A 361 11.98 -35.18 33.71
C LYS A 361 12.47 -33.93 32.96
N ILE A 362 13.61 -33.97 32.30
CA ILE A 362 14.19 -32.80 31.67
C ILE A 362 14.48 -33.11 30.20
N SER A 363 13.85 -32.37 29.32
CA SER A 363 14.23 -32.31 27.90
C SER A 363 14.70 -30.91 27.52
N MET A 364 15.48 -30.83 26.47
CA MET A 364 15.99 -29.59 25.92
C MET A 364 15.93 -29.64 24.40
N ASP A 365 15.28 -28.65 23.80
CA ASP A 365 15.40 -28.35 22.38
C ASP A 365 16.41 -27.25 22.16
N ALA A 366 17.36 -27.47 21.26
CA ALA A 366 18.37 -26.48 20.93
C ALA A 366 18.28 -26.11 19.44
N THR A 367 18.24 -24.83 19.15
CA THR A 367 18.31 -24.27 17.78
C THR A 367 19.50 -23.35 17.71
N LEU A 368 20.46 -23.67 16.84
CA LEU A 368 21.57 -22.81 16.50
C LEU A 368 21.46 -22.40 15.05
N GLY A 369 21.66 -21.13 14.75
CA GLY A 369 21.50 -20.65 13.39
C GLY A 369 22.46 -19.53 12.99
N TYR A 370 22.66 -19.45 11.69
CA TYR A 370 23.35 -18.38 11.00
C TYR A 370 22.44 -17.85 9.88
N LEU A 371 22.21 -16.55 9.87
CA LEU A 371 21.42 -15.88 8.82
C LEU A 371 22.28 -14.77 8.22
N TYR A 372 22.46 -14.82 6.90
CA TYR A 372 22.97 -13.73 6.08
C TYR A 372 21.85 -13.12 5.26
N THR A 373 21.79 -11.80 5.16
CA THR A 373 20.85 -11.09 4.30
C THR A 373 21.56 -9.98 3.53
N ASP A 374 21.24 -9.87 2.24
CA ASP A 374 21.68 -8.81 1.33
C ASP A 374 20.43 -8.15 0.74
N ARG A 375 20.13 -6.95 1.21
CA ARG A 375 18.96 -6.18 0.80
C ARG A 375 19.39 -5.03 -0.07
N ASN A 376 18.83 -4.96 -1.26
CA ASN A 376 19.09 -3.92 -2.23
C ASN A 376 17.80 -3.13 -2.51
N PHE A 377 17.91 -1.83 -2.53
CA PHE A 377 16.91 -0.90 -3.01
C PHE A 377 17.51 -0.10 -4.14
N PHE A 378 16.82 -0.07 -5.25
CA PHE A 378 17.17 0.74 -6.42
C PHE A 378 15.95 1.49 -6.89
N GLN A 379 16.10 2.79 -7.11
CA GLN A 379 15.06 3.65 -7.65
C GLN A 379 15.67 4.51 -8.74
N ILE A 380 15.00 4.59 -9.88
CA ILE A 380 15.34 5.49 -10.97
C ILE A 380 14.06 6.07 -11.56
N GLY A 381 14.09 7.33 -11.90
CA GLY A 381 12.94 7.99 -12.48
C GLY A 381 13.22 9.43 -12.85
N GLY A 382 12.16 10.12 -13.16
CA GLY A 382 12.20 11.55 -13.43
C GLY A 382 10.82 12.18 -13.31
N SER A 383 10.81 13.49 -13.28
CA SER A 383 9.60 14.31 -13.41
C SER A 383 9.80 15.33 -14.52
N ALA A 384 8.71 15.70 -15.17
CA ALA A 384 8.65 16.76 -16.18
C ALA A 384 7.48 17.68 -15.84
N ILE A 385 7.68 18.97 -16.03
CA ILE A 385 6.66 20.02 -15.85
C ILE A 385 6.63 20.91 -17.09
N ASN A 386 5.69 21.86 -17.15
CA ASN A 386 5.57 22.85 -18.22
C ASN A 386 5.40 22.19 -19.59
N PHE A 387 4.28 21.55 -19.81
CA PHE A 387 3.96 20.85 -21.06
C PHE A 387 3.92 21.78 -22.26
N ILE A 388 4.45 21.28 -23.38
CA ILE A 388 4.47 21.97 -24.68
C ILE A 388 3.14 21.79 -25.39
N ILE A 389 2.60 20.55 -25.39
CA ILE A 389 1.29 20.21 -25.98
C ILE A 389 0.26 20.34 -24.86
N THR A 390 -0.62 21.32 -24.97
CA THR A 390 -1.53 21.75 -23.90
C THR A 390 -3.01 21.52 -24.21
N ASP A 391 -3.32 21.19 -25.45
CA ASP A 391 -4.69 21.00 -25.95
C ASP A 391 -5.15 19.54 -25.97
N GLN A 392 -4.26 18.60 -25.67
CA GLN A 392 -4.51 17.16 -25.61
C GLN A 392 -3.92 16.55 -24.36
N ASP A 393 -4.54 15.47 -23.87
CA ASP A 393 -4.02 14.66 -22.77
C ASP A 393 -2.84 13.81 -23.27
N ARG A 394 -1.64 14.40 -23.31
CA ARG A 394 -0.41 13.72 -23.67
C ARG A 394 0.57 13.76 -22.52
N TYR A 395 0.78 12.61 -21.89
CA TYR A 395 1.69 12.47 -20.74
C TYR A 395 2.91 11.62 -21.10
N GLY A 396 4.08 12.20 -20.82
CA GLY A 396 5.39 11.63 -21.10
C GLY A 396 6.45 12.71 -21.07
N PHE A 397 7.70 12.31 -20.93
CA PHE A 397 8.83 13.24 -20.94
C PHE A 397 8.93 14.03 -22.25
N PHE A 398 8.49 13.46 -23.37
CA PHE A 398 8.47 14.11 -24.69
C PHE A 398 7.61 15.39 -24.73
N ASN A 399 6.69 15.55 -23.77
CA ASN A 399 5.81 16.73 -23.70
C ASN A 399 6.39 17.86 -22.84
N SER A 400 7.69 17.90 -22.67
CA SER A 400 8.38 18.98 -21.94
C SER A 400 9.76 19.26 -22.55
N THR A 401 10.41 20.33 -22.13
CA THR A 401 11.80 20.65 -22.51
C THR A 401 12.77 20.04 -21.49
N ASN A 402 14.03 19.87 -21.90
CA ASN A 402 15.07 19.32 -21.01
C ASN A 402 15.25 20.14 -19.73
N ASP A 403 15.10 21.46 -19.79
CA ASP A 403 15.24 22.36 -18.63
C ASP A 403 14.11 22.18 -17.59
N ASN A 404 13.01 21.58 -17.99
CA ASN A 404 11.84 21.30 -17.16
C ASN A 404 11.79 19.84 -16.68
N MET A 405 12.84 19.08 -16.91
CA MET A 405 12.96 17.68 -16.48
C MET A 405 13.91 17.57 -15.29
N THR A 406 13.50 16.81 -14.30
CA THR A 406 14.30 16.51 -13.11
C THR A 406 14.47 15.01 -12.99
N PRO A 407 15.59 14.44 -13.46
CA PRO A 407 15.91 13.04 -13.24
C PRO A 407 16.36 12.83 -11.80
N PHE A 408 16.08 11.64 -11.28
CA PHE A 408 16.60 11.23 -9.97
C PHE A 408 16.90 9.73 -9.95
N ASN A 409 17.82 9.34 -9.08
CA ASN A 409 18.07 7.95 -8.72
C ASN A 409 18.39 7.84 -7.22
N SER A 410 18.15 6.67 -6.68
CA SER A 410 18.53 6.34 -5.30
C SER A 410 18.94 4.87 -5.24
N ILE A 411 20.02 4.61 -4.55
CA ILE A 411 20.55 3.25 -4.35
C ILE A 411 20.82 3.08 -2.86
N SER A 412 20.36 1.96 -2.31
CA SER A 412 20.67 1.60 -0.93
C SER A 412 20.93 0.10 -0.87
N ARG A 413 21.97 -0.31 -0.16
CA ARG A 413 22.30 -1.71 0.11
C ARG A 413 22.59 -1.89 1.58
N VAL A 414 21.95 -2.89 2.18
CA VAL A 414 22.16 -3.25 3.58
C VAL A 414 22.51 -4.72 3.66
N LEU A 415 23.68 -5.01 4.22
CA LEU A 415 24.15 -6.34 4.53
C LEU A 415 24.00 -6.60 6.02
N ASN A 416 23.44 -7.75 6.39
CA ASN A 416 23.44 -8.20 7.76
C ASN A 416 23.90 -9.64 7.85
N ASP A 417 24.65 -9.96 8.88
CA ASP A 417 24.92 -11.31 9.32
C ASP A 417 24.51 -11.48 10.79
N ARG A 418 23.97 -12.65 11.12
CA ARG A 418 23.48 -12.92 12.46
C ARG A 418 23.74 -14.37 12.83
N TYR A 419 24.40 -14.55 13.96
CA TYR A 419 24.44 -15.82 14.67
C TYR A 419 23.40 -15.80 15.78
N TYR A 420 22.67 -16.88 15.95
CA TYR A 420 21.72 -16.96 17.06
C TYR A 420 21.67 -18.36 17.66
N GLY A 421 21.27 -18.41 18.93
CA GLY A 421 21.01 -19.63 19.66
C GLY A 421 19.74 -19.51 20.50
N MET A 422 18.97 -20.57 20.54
CA MET A 422 17.78 -20.71 21.37
C MET A 422 17.78 -22.08 22.01
N PHE A 423 17.57 -22.11 23.31
CA PHE A 423 17.51 -23.32 24.12
C PHE A 423 16.20 -23.31 24.90
N ASP A 424 15.36 -24.30 24.65
CA ASP A 424 14.07 -24.50 25.28
C ASP A 424 14.17 -25.70 26.21
N PHE A 425 14.11 -25.46 27.51
CA PHE A 425 14.14 -26.50 28.55
C PHE A 425 12.72 -26.75 29.02
N ASP A 426 12.35 -28.04 29.07
CA ASP A 426 11.10 -28.51 29.66
C ASP A 426 11.41 -29.34 30.86
N TYR A 427 10.81 -29.01 32.02
CA TYR A 427 10.85 -29.77 33.24
C TYR A 427 9.47 -30.36 33.56
N ASP A 428 9.33 -31.67 33.42
CA ASP A 428 8.15 -32.49 33.80
C ASP A 428 6.84 -31.96 33.13
N ASP A 429 6.95 -31.40 31.92
CA ASP A 429 5.85 -30.72 31.20
C ASP A 429 5.19 -29.56 31.99
N LYS A 430 5.82 -29.05 33.02
CA LYS A 430 5.26 -28.06 33.96
C LYS A 430 5.96 -26.71 33.88
N ILE A 431 7.31 -26.73 33.85
CA ILE A 431 8.13 -25.52 33.83
C ILE A 431 8.88 -25.51 32.51
N PHE A 432 8.73 -24.41 31.82
CA PHE A 432 9.40 -24.17 30.53
C PHE A 432 10.28 -22.95 30.64
N LEU A 433 11.57 -23.13 30.42
CA LEU A 433 12.57 -22.05 30.37
C LEU A 433 13.12 -21.95 28.96
N GLN A 434 12.94 -20.81 28.33
CA GLN A 434 13.58 -20.48 27.06
C GLN A 434 14.69 -19.45 27.30
N LEU A 435 15.89 -19.76 26.82
CA LEU A 435 17.02 -18.84 26.76
C LEU A 435 17.39 -18.64 25.31
N ALA A 436 17.47 -17.38 24.85
CA ALA A 436 17.85 -17.09 23.47
C ALA A 436 18.79 -15.87 23.41
N THR A 437 19.62 -15.89 22.40
CA THR A 437 20.49 -14.74 22.11
C THR A 437 20.78 -14.66 20.61
N ALA A 438 20.94 -13.46 20.10
CA ALA A 438 21.44 -13.23 18.75
C ALA A 438 22.59 -12.21 18.78
N ALA A 439 23.58 -12.44 17.93
CA ALA A 439 24.70 -11.53 17.70
C ALA A 439 24.64 -11.09 16.23
N GLU A 440 24.29 -9.84 15.98
CA GLU A 440 24.09 -9.29 14.65
C GLU A 440 25.17 -8.27 14.29
N ALA A 441 25.73 -8.36 13.09
CA ALA A 441 26.48 -7.30 12.44
C ALA A 441 25.69 -6.77 11.25
N SER A 442 25.83 -5.50 10.97
CA SER A 442 25.19 -4.83 9.84
C SER A 442 26.13 -3.82 9.21
N SER A 443 25.97 -3.61 7.91
CA SER A 443 26.66 -2.51 7.22
C SER A 443 26.22 -1.12 7.71
N THR A 444 25.21 -1.03 8.56
CA THR A 444 24.67 0.24 9.06
C THR A 444 25.13 0.62 10.47
N PHE A 445 25.88 -0.25 11.16
CA PHE A 445 26.47 0.04 12.48
C PHE A 445 27.83 -0.64 12.66
N ALA A 446 28.70 -0.07 13.48
CA ALA A 446 30.10 -0.48 13.59
C ALA A 446 30.31 -1.78 14.37
N ASP A 447 29.67 -1.89 15.54
CA ASP A 447 29.88 -2.98 16.47
C ASP A 447 28.79 -4.04 16.40
N ARG A 448 29.13 -5.31 16.61
CA ARG A 448 28.16 -6.39 16.68
C ARG A 448 27.19 -6.20 17.84
N PHE A 449 25.90 -6.18 17.53
CA PHE A 449 24.83 -5.98 18.51
C PHE A 449 24.35 -7.30 19.08
N TRP A 450 24.22 -7.38 20.41
CA TRP A 450 23.74 -8.57 21.12
C TRP A 450 22.31 -8.37 21.63
N SER A 451 21.46 -9.35 21.34
CA SER A 451 20.03 -9.37 21.70
C SER A 451 19.70 -10.58 22.58
N PRO A 452 20.06 -10.60 23.86
CA PRO A 452 19.72 -11.69 24.77
C PRO A 452 18.26 -11.61 25.18
N SER A 453 17.64 -12.81 25.44
CA SER A 453 16.32 -12.93 26.01
C SER A 453 16.16 -14.18 26.87
N ALA A 454 15.25 -14.09 27.84
CA ALA A 454 14.85 -15.20 28.68
C ALA A 454 13.34 -15.18 28.90
N SER A 455 12.70 -16.35 28.89
CA SER A 455 11.28 -16.51 29.14
C SER A 455 11.05 -17.73 30.02
N LEU A 456 10.32 -17.55 31.12
CA LEU A 456 9.94 -18.61 32.04
C LEU A 456 8.43 -18.75 32.05
N SER A 457 7.93 -19.98 31.99
CA SER A 457 6.51 -20.26 32.19
C SER A 457 6.31 -21.47 33.10
N TYR A 458 5.30 -21.37 33.98
CA TYR A 458 4.95 -22.39 34.92
C TYR A 458 3.44 -22.70 34.86
N GLU A 459 3.11 -23.97 34.57
CA GLU A 459 1.74 -24.48 34.55
C GLU A 459 1.37 -24.97 35.95
N PHE A 460 0.96 -24.04 36.81
CA PHE A 460 0.73 -24.33 38.25
C PHE A 460 -0.45 -25.23 38.48
N THR A 461 -1.41 -25.38 37.55
CA THR A 461 -2.56 -26.30 37.69
C THR A 461 -2.16 -27.75 37.63
N LYS A 462 -0.95 -28.09 37.18
CA LYS A 462 -0.43 -29.48 37.28
C LYS A 462 -0.02 -29.85 38.71
N ASP A 463 0.35 -28.90 39.53
CA ASP A 463 0.72 -29.11 40.92
C ASP A 463 -0.38 -28.68 41.90
N MET A 464 -1.22 -27.70 41.54
CA MET A 464 -2.29 -27.16 42.37
C MET A 464 -3.65 -27.45 41.74
N LYS A 465 -4.39 -28.39 42.35
CA LYS A 465 -5.77 -28.69 41.93
C LYS A 465 -6.73 -27.64 42.48
N ILE A 466 -7.12 -26.67 41.63
CA ILE A 466 -8.10 -25.64 41.97
C ILE A 466 -9.44 -26.09 41.32
N PRO A 467 -10.51 -26.41 42.13
CA PRO A 467 -11.72 -27.03 41.57
C PRO A 467 -12.44 -26.26 40.46
N THR A 468 -12.28 -24.92 40.44
CA THR A 468 -12.91 -24.02 39.50
C THR A 468 -11.99 -23.65 38.32
N LEU A 469 -10.73 -24.12 38.29
CA LEU A 469 -9.75 -23.74 37.28
C LEU A 469 -9.19 -24.99 36.60
N SER A 470 -9.56 -25.20 35.34
CA SER A 470 -9.10 -26.34 34.54
C SER A 470 -7.67 -26.17 34.02
N TYR A 471 -7.20 -24.91 33.81
CA TYR A 471 -5.87 -24.59 33.32
C TYR A 471 -5.40 -23.24 33.82
N GLY A 472 -4.17 -23.18 34.32
CA GLY A 472 -3.53 -21.96 34.77
C GLY A 472 -2.01 -21.99 34.50
N LYS A 473 -1.52 -20.95 33.85
CA LYS A 473 -0.10 -20.80 33.48
C LYS A 473 0.37 -19.38 33.78
N LEU A 474 1.45 -19.23 34.52
CA LEU A 474 2.16 -17.98 34.77
C LEU A 474 3.29 -17.86 33.76
N ARG A 475 3.52 -16.65 33.28
CA ARG A 475 4.61 -16.35 32.34
C ARG A 475 5.33 -15.07 32.76
N ALA A 476 6.67 -15.09 32.66
CA ALA A 476 7.52 -13.91 32.78
C ALA A 476 8.57 -13.95 31.67
N SER A 477 8.85 -12.82 31.05
CA SER A 477 9.86 -12.74 30.01
C SER A 477 10.60 -11.43 30.05
N TRP A 478 11.86 -11.47 29.66
CA TRP A 478 12.72 -10.35 29.49
C TRP A 478 13.52 -10.49 28.19
N GLY A 479 13.79 -9.38 27.52
CA GLY A 479 14.61 -9.39 26.31
C GLY A 479 15.10 -7.98 25.94
N ARG A 480 16.20 -7.95 25.19
CA ARG A 480 16.79 -6.75 24.62
C ARG A 480 16.77 -6.84 23.10
N VAL A 481 16.23 -5.83 22.44
CA VAL A 481 16.31 -5.64 21.00
C VAL A 481 16.74 -4.20 20.70
N GLY A 482 17.31 -3.98 19.53
CA GLY A 482 17.70 -2.66 19.05
C GLY A 482 17.03 -2.35 17.71
N VAL A 483 17.13 -1.09 17.29
CA VAL A 483 16.74 -0.63 15.95
C VAL A 483 17.99 -0.27 15.18
N ALA A 484 18.22 -0.88 14.02
CA ALA A 484 19.32 -0.50 13.15
C ALA A 484 19.08 0.89 12.55
N PRO A 485 20.11 1.75 12.47
CA PRO A 485 19.99 3.00 11.74
C PRO A 485 19.79 2.74 10.25
N PRO A 486 19.15 3.68 9.51
CA PRO A 486 19.09 3.61 8.04
C PRO A 486 20.47 3.55 7.40
N ALA A 487 20.54 3.05 6.17
CA ALA A 487 21.78 3.04 5.41
C ALA A 487 22.34 4.47 5.23
N TYR A 488 23.66 4.60 5.27
CA TYR A 488 24.42 5.84 5.02
C TYR A 488 24.21 6.99 6.00
N ILE A 489 23.47 6.79 7.10
CA ILE A 489 23.24 7.85 8.10
C ILE A 489 24.42 8.00 9.09
N THR A 490 25.25 6.97 9.22
CA THR A 490 26.41 6.96 10.14
C THR A 490 27.67 7.60 9.55
N GLY A 491 27.65 7.91 8.25
CA GLY A 491 28.73 8.62 7.56
C GLY A 491 28.56 10.14 7.58
N THR A 492 29.66 10.88 7.46
CA THR A 492 29.59 12.33 7.23
C THR A 492 29.09 12.59 5.81
N ASN A 493 27.86 13.09 5.69
CA ASN A 493 27.29 13.47 4.41
C ASN A 493 27.53 14.95 4.15
N TYR A 494 28.22 15.27 3.07
CA TYR A 494 28.36 16.64 2.58
C TYR A 494 27.19 16.93 1.64
N VAL A 495 26.40 17.94 1.97
CA VAL A 495 25.40 18.49 1.04
C VAL A 495 26.08 19.63 0.31
N SER A 496 26.01 19.67 -1.03
CA SER A 496 26.49 20.84 -1.76
C SER A 496 25.69 22.05 -1.30
N ALA A 497 26.36 23.02 -0.69
CA ALA A 497 25.78 24.33 -0.50
C ALA A 497 25.55 24.88 -1.92
N GLY A 498 24.28 25.05 -2.30
CA GLY A 498 23.96 25.71 -3.57
C GLY A 498 24.75 27.01 -3.63
N SER A 499 25.45 27.26 -4.73
CA SER A 499 26.10 28.52 -4.95
C SER A 499 25.04 29.62 -4.79
N ALA A 500 25.21 30.46 -3.78
CA ALA A 500 24.49 31.72 -3.73
C ALA A 500 24.88 32.52 -5.01
N SER A 501 23.94 32.61 -5.95
CA SER A 501 24.02 33.49 -7.09
C SER A 501 23.31 34.80 -6.81
#